data_f53ffebb8ef38c32852cf8cbad744d20
#
_entry.id   f53ffebb8ef38c32852cf8cbad744d20
#
_cell.length_a   1.000
_cell.length_b   1.000
_cell.length_c   1.000
_cell.angle_alpha   90.00
_cell.angle_beta   90.00
_cell.angle_gamma   90.00
#
_symmetry.space_group_name_H-M   'P 1'
#
loop_
_entity.id
_entity.type
_entity.pdbx_description
1 polymer ?
#
loop_
_entity_poly.entity_id
_entity_poly.type
_entity_poly.pdbx_seq_one_letter_code
_entity_poly.pdbx_strand_id
1 'polypeptide(L)'
;MTKLKIGLCGTGNVGLAFLKSVNSSKALIAQNYGLDISISLIGARKGRVNDENDIPITPDIHEVALSNEVDVVVELIGGIDDAYDLAVSALKNKKHFVTANKALISNHSKELFELAKENNVHIGFEASVAGGIPIIRLSLIHI
;
A
#
# COMPACT_ATOMS: atom_id res chain seq x y z
N MET A 1 -13.80 9.37 14.46
CA MET A 1 -12.56 9.25 13.66
C MET A 1 -12.62 7.96 12.86
N THR A 2 -12.38 8.05 11.57
CA THR A 2 -12.40 6.85 10.70
C THR A 2 -11.11 6.07 10.87
N LYS A 3 -11.22 4.77 11.14
CA LYS A 3 -10.06 3.87 11.23
C LYS A 3 -9.69 3.36 9.84
N LEU A 4 -8.40 3.37 9.53
CA LEU A 4 -7.85 2.85 8.29
C LEU A 4 -6.71 1.87 8.61
N LYS A 5 -6.94 0.60 8.31
CA LYS A 5 -6.01 -0.49 8.58
C LYS A 5 -5.17 -0.78 7.33
N ILE A 6 -3.86 -0.68 7.46
CA ILE A 6 -2.90 -0.85 6.38
C ILE A 6 -2.25 -2.23 6.48
N GLY A 7 -2.26 -2.97 5.38
CA GLY A 7 -1.42 -4.14 5.17
C GLY A 7 -0.17 -3.76 4.39
N LEU A 8 1.00 -3.94 4.98
CA LEU A 8 2.28 -3.61 4.35
C LEU A 8 2.91 -4.87 3.75
N CYS A 9 3.15 -4.87 2.44
CA CYS A 9 3.88 -5.94 1.76
C CYS A 9 5.26 -5.45 1.33
N GLY A 10 6.30 -6.05 1.90
CA GLY A 10 7.69 -5.69 1.68
C GLY A 10 8.30 -4.88 2.82
N THR A 11 9.41 -5.38 3.34
CA THR A 11 10.18 -4.80 4.47
C THR A 11 11.65 -4.57 4.11
N GLY A 12 11.88 -4.17 2.87
CA GLY A 12 13.15 -3.60 2.45
C GLY A 12 13.33 -2.19 2.99
N ASN A 13 14.30 -1.45 2.48
CA ASN A 13 14.60 -0.09 2.94
C ASN A 13 13.37 0.83 2.87
N VAL A 14 12.62 0.78 1.77
CA VAL A 14 11.42 1.62 1.59
C VAL A 14 10.29 1.18 2.53
N GLY A 15 10.06 -0.13 2.68
CA GLY A 15 9.03 -0.66 3.58
C GLY A 15 9.28 -0.32 5.04
N LEU A 16 10.52 -0.44 5.52
CA LEU A 16 10.89 -0.03 6.88
C LEU A 16 10.78 1.48 7.09
N ALA A 17 11.16 2.28 6.10
CA ALA A 17 10.98 3.74 6.15
C ALA A 17 9.50 4.11 6.19
N PHE A 18 8.66 3.42 5.42
CA PHE A 18 7.21 3.60 5.43
C PHE A 18 6.60 3.28 6.80
N LEU A 19 6.95 2.13 7.39
CA LEU A 19 6.51 1.74 8.74
C LEU A 19 6.85 2.83 9.78
N LYS A 20 8.07 3.31 9.76
CA LYS A 20 8.54 4.37 10.66
C LYS A 20 7.79 5.69 10.42
N SER A 21 7.55 6.04 9.16
CA SER A 21 6.84 7.26 8.78
C SER A 21 5.37 7.23 9.23
N VAL A 22 4.69 6.11 9.05
CA VAL A 22 3.30 5.92 9.52
C VAL A 22 3.23 6.15 11.03
N ASN A 23 4.12 5.51 11.79
CA ASN A 23 4.13 5.64 13.25
C ASN A 23 4.38 7.08 13.72
N SER A 24 5.32 7.80 13.09
CA SER A 24 5.64 9.18 13.46
C SER A 24 4.59 10.21 13.00
N SER A 25 3.82 9.91 11.95
CA SER A 25 2.84 10.84 11.36
C SER A 25 1.40 10.61 11.84
N LYS A 26 1.15 9.59 12.64
CA LYS A 26 -0.17 9.18 13.09
C LYS A 26 -0.99 10.33 13.68
N ALA A 27 -0.40 11.06 14.64
CA ALA A 27 -1.07 12.16 15.32
C ALA A 27 -1.40 13.32 14.35
N LEU A 28 -0.49 13.64 13.44
CA LEU A 28 -0.69 14.70 12.46
C LEU A 28 -1.80 14.33 11.45
N ILE A 29 -1.84 13.08 11.01
CA ILE A 29 -2.86 12.58 10.10
C ILE A 29 -4.24 12.57 10.79
N ALA A 30 -4.29 12.16 12.04
CA ALA A 30 -5.52 12.21 12.83
C ALA A 30 -6.05 13.65 12.97
N GLN A 31 -5.16 14.58 13.28
CA GLN A 31 -5.52 15.99 13.45
C GLN A 31 -6.00 16.64 12.13
N ASN A 32 -5.27 16.40 11.02
CA ASN A 32 -5.53 17.10 9.75
C ASN A 32 -6.65 16.46 8.93
N TYR A 33 -6.84 15.14 9.03
CA TYR A 33 -7.75 14.39 8.16
C TYR A 33 -8.83 13.59 8.90
N GLY A 34 -8.80 13.55 10.22
CA GLY A 34 -9.74 12.75 11.01
C GLY A 34 -9.58 11.24 10.80
N LEU A 35 -8.39 10.79 10.40
CA LEU A 35 -8.08 9.39 10.12
C LEU A 35 -7.18 8.80 11.21
N ASP A 36 -7.62 7.69 11.80
CA ASP A 36 -6.79 6.85 12.67
C ASP A 36 -6.16 5.73 11.83
N ILE A 37 -4.92 5.94 11.39
CA ILE A 37 -4.20 4.97 10.57
C ILE A 37 -3.37 4.01 11.44
N SER A 38 -3.32 2.74 11.05
CA SER A 38 -2.48 1.73 11.68
C SER A 38 -2.02 0.68 10.68
N ILE A 39 -0.82 0.13 10.88
CA ILE A 39 -0.40 -1.07 10.16
C ILE A 39 -0.89 -2.27 10.97
N SER A 40 -1.75 -3.07 10.37
CA SER A 40 -2.44 -4.19 11.02
C SER A 40 -1.82 -5.55 10.68
N LEU A 41 -1.14 -5.65 9.54
CA LEU A 41 -0.51 -6.88 9.08
C LEU A 41 0.67 -6.57 8.18
N ILE A 42 1.76 -7.31 8.32
CA ILE A 42 2.96 -7.19 7.49
C ILE A 42 3.18 -8.49 6.72
N GLY A 43 3.26 -8.40 5.41
CA GLY A 43 3.73 -9.46 4.53
C GLY A 43 5.23 -9.32 4.27
N ALA A 44 6.04 -10.21 4.85
CA ALA A 44 7.49 -10.16 4.74
C ALA A 44 8.12 -11.54 4.83
N ARG A 45 9.26 -11.73 4.16
CA ARG A 45 10.07 -12.95 4.34
C ARG A 45 10.57 -13.04 5.78
N LYS A 46 10.62 -14.24 6.33
CA LYS A 46 11.09 -14.50 7.71
C LYS A 46 12.45 -13.83 8.00
N GLY A 47 12.57 -13.21 9.17
CA GLY A 47 13.81 -12.66 9.70
C GLY A 47 14.15 -11.22 9.30
N ARG A 48 13.27 -10.51 8.59
CA ARG A 48 13.53 -9.12 8.14
C ARG A 48 12.90 -8.02 8.97
N VAL A 49 12.09 -8.35 9.96
CA VAL A 49 11.46 -7.34 10.82
C VAL A 49 11.75 -7.69 12.26
N ASN A 50 12.45 -6.79 12.96
CA ASN A 50 12.41 -6.74 14.41
C ASN A 50 11.20 -5.89 14.75
N ASP A 51 10.11 -6.53 15.13
CA ASP A 51 8.88 -5.82 15.41
C ASP A 51 8.85 -5.32 16.84
N GLU A 52 9.16 -4.06 17.02
CA GLU A 52 8.99 -3.36 18.31
C GLU A 52 7.51 -3.04 18.61
N ASN A 53 6.60 -3.29 17.66
CA ASN A 53 5.20 -2.87 17.73
C ASN A 53 4.20 -4.03 17.81
N ASP A 54 4.64 -5.27 17.94
CA ASP A 54 3.79 -6.48 17.99
C ASP A 54 2.82 -6.64 16.80
N ILE A 55 3.17 -6.11 15.62
CA ILE A 55 2.35 -6.23 14.43
C ILE A 55 2.48 -7.65 13.87
N PRO A 56 1.36 -8.37 13.61
CA PRO A 56 1.41 -9.69 13.01
C PRO A 56 2.17 -9.69 11.67
N ILE A 57 3.01 -10.70 11.45
CA ILE A 57 3.82 -10.87 10.24
C ILE A 57 3.49 -12.20 9.60
N THR A 58 3.21 -12.18 8.29
CA THR A 58 3.03 -13.38 7.48
C THR A 58 4.11 -13.50 6.40
N PRO A 59 4.61 -14.71 6.10
CA PRO A 59 5.50 -14.93 4.96
C PRO A 59 4.76 -14.91 3.61
N ASP A 60 3.43 -15.03 3.63
CA ASP A 60 2.59 -15.02 2.45
C ASP A 60 1.92 -13.64 2.27
N ILE A 61 2.38 -12.88 1.26
CA ILE A 61 1.82 -11.57 0.95
C ILE A 61 0.34 -11.62 0.54
N HIS A 62 -0.15 -12.75 0.00
CA HIS A 62 -1.55 -12.90 -0.37
C HIS A 62 -2.48 -12.94 0.84
N GLU A 63 -2.02 -13.41 1.99
CA GLU A 63 -2.79 -13.31 3.24
C GLU A 63 -3.11 -11.86 3.60
N VAL A 64 -2.23 -10.92 3.28
CA VAL A 64 -2.47 -9.49 3.50
C VAL A 64 -3.65 -8.99 2.65
N ALA A 65 -3.69 -9.38 1.38
CA ALA A 65 -4.78 -9.01 0.47
C ALA A 65 -6.13 -9.64 0.85
N LEU A 66 -6.12 -10.79 1.50
CA LEU A 66 -7.32 -11.54 1.89
C LEU A 66 -7.83 -11.17 3.30
N SER A 67 -7.00 -10.55 4.13
CA SER A 67 -7.31 -10.28 5.53
C SER A 67 -8.46 -9.28 5.70
N ASN A 68 -9.41 -9.60 6.57
CA ASN A 68 -10.46 -8.68 6.98
C ASN A 68 -9.95 -7.54 7.88
N GLU A 69 -8.71 -7.65 8.37
CA GLU A 69 -8.04 -6.64 9.17
C GLU A 69 -7.24 -5.64 8.33
N VAL A 70 -7.44 -5.61 7.01
CA VAL A 70 -6.75 -4.73 6.06
C VAL A 70 -7.78 -4.03 5.17
N ASP A 71 -7.69 -2.70 5.10
CA ASP A 71 -8.48 -1.85 4.21
C ASP A 71 -7.67 -1.42 2.99
N VAL A 72 -6.37 -1.20 3.17
CA VAL A 72 -5.43 -0.74 2.15
C VAL A 72 -4.20 -1.63 2.13
N VAL A 73 -3.86 -2.16 0.97
CA VAL A 73 -2.61 -2.89 0.75
C VAL A 73 -1.56 -1.93 0.19
N VAL A 74 -0.42 -1.84 0.85
CA VAL A 74 0.75 -1.06 0.41
C VAL A 74 1.81 -2.04 -0.09
N GLU A 75 2.08 -1.99 -1.39
CA GLU A 75 3.05 -2.86 -2.08
C GLU A 75 4.39 -2.16 -2.24
N LEU A 76 5.41 -2.69 -1.56
CA LEU A 76 6.81 -2.24 -1.61
C LEU A 76 7.76 -3.43 -1.78
N ILE A 77 7.31 -4.49 -2.47
CA ILE A 77 8.10 -5.72 -2.68
C ILE A 77 9.02 -5.63 -3.89
N GLY A 78 8.65 -4.85 -4.90
CA GLY A 78 9.36 -4.80 -6.18
C GLY A 78 9.08 -6.01 -7.08
N GLY A 79 9.67 -6.00 -8.29
CA GLY A 79 9.37 -6.99 -9.32
C GLY A 79 8.02 -6.72 -10.01
N ILE A 80 7.60 -7.60 -10.91
CA ILE A 80 6.33 -7.42 -11.64
C ILE A 80 5.34 -8.50 -11.26
N ASP A 81 5.70 -9.77 -11.33
CA ASP A 81 4.77 -10.90 -11.24
C ASP A 81 4.09 -10.98 -9.86
N ASP A 82 4.86 -11.05 -8.79
CA ASP A 82 4.32 -11.09 -7.43
C ASP A 82 3.52 -9.82 -7.08
N ALA A 83 3.99 -8.66 -7.53
CA ALA A 83 3.31 -7.39 -7.31
C ALA A 83 1.99 -7.31 -8.07
N TYR A 84 1.95 -7.83 -9.29
CA TYR A 84 0.73 -7.91 -10.10
C TYR A 84 -0.31 -8.85 -9.47
N ASP A 85 0.10 -10.04 -9.09
CA ASP A 85 -0.78 -11.01 -8.44
C ASP A 85 -1.34 -10.47 -7.12
N LEU A 86 -0.51 -9.79 -6.33
CA LEU A 86 -0.93 -9.10 -5.11
C LEU A 86 -1.94 -7.99 -5.39
N ALA A 87 -1.69 -7.15 -6.41
CA ALA A 87 -2.57 -6.07 -6.80
C ALA A 87 -3.96 -6.61 -7.22
N VAL A 88 -3.98 -7.61 -8.09
CA VAL A 88 -5.22 -8.26 -8.53
C VAL A 88 -5.99 -8.85 -7.35
N SER A 89 -5.30 -9.55 -6.46
CA SER A 89 -5.91 -10.13 -5.26
C SER A 89 -6.51 -9.06 -4.35
N ALA A 90 -5.76 -7.99 -4.06
CA ALA A 90 -6.23 -6.90 -3.22
C ALA A 90 -7.48 -6.21 -3.81
N LEU A 91 -7.43 -5.84 -5.09
CA LEU A 91 -8.53 -5.14 -5.76
C LEU A 91 -9.81 -5.98 -5.85
N LYS A 92 -9.68 -7.27 -6.16
CA LYS A 92 -10.82 -8.22 -6.17
C LYS A 92 -11.43 -8.41 -4.78
N ASN A 93 -10.64 -8.31 -3.73
CA ASN A 93 -11.10 -8.36 -2.34
C ASN A 93 -11.51 -6.98 -1.79
N LYS A 94 -11.76 -6.02 -2.68
CA LYS A 94 -12.24 -4.66 -2.35
C LYS A 94 -11.32 -3.91 -1.40
N LYS A 95 -9.99 -4.13 -1.52
CA LYS A 95 -8.97 -3.37 -0.82
C LYS A 95 -8.48 -2.24 -1.73
N HIS A 96 -8.24 -1.08 -1.17
CA HIS A 96 -7.45 -0.06 -1.84
C HIS A 96 -6.00 -0.56 -2.00
N PHE A 97 -5.32 -0.12 -3.03
CA PHE A 97 -3.96 -0.56 -3.34
C PHE A 97 -3.04 0.65 -3.55
N VAL A 98 -1.90 0.65 -2.89
CA VAL A 98 -0.88 1.68 -3.03
C VAL A 98 0.43 1.03 -3.43
N THR A 99 1.08 1.54 -4.46
CA THR A 99 2.34 0.99 -4.97
C THR A 99 3.35 2.07 -5.32
N ALA A 100 4.63 1.79 -5.10
CA ALA A 100 5.76 2.56 -5.60
C ALA A 100 6.43 1.88 -6.82
N ASN A 101 5.82 0.84 -7.39
CA ASN A 101 6.40 -0.02 -8.40
C ASN A 101 6.18 0.52 -9.81
N LYS A 102 7.20 1.15 -10.38
CA LYS A 102 7.18 1.70 -11.74
C LYS A 102 6.88 0.65 -12.80
N ALA A 103 7.50 -0.53 -12.70
CA ALA A 103 7.34 -1.60 -13.67
C ALA A 103 5.92 -2.17 -13.66
N LEU A 104 5.31 -2.32 -12.49
CA LEU A 104 3.92 -2.74 -12.35
C LEU A 104 2.97 -1.78 -13.06
N ILE A 105 3.07 -0.50 -12.78
CA ILE A 105 2.20 0.53 -13.37
C ILE A 105 2.47 0.67 -14.87
N SER A 106 3.71 0.65 -15.30
CA SER A 106 4.07 0.75 -16.72
C SER A 106 3.49 -0.39 -17.55
N ASN A 107 3.44 -1.61 -17.02
CA ASN A 107 3.02 -2.79 -17.77
C ASN A 107 1.52 -3.11 -17.62
N HIS A 108 0.90 -2.78 -16.50
CA HIS A 108 -0.44 -3.27 -16.14
C HIS A 108 -1.43 -2.18 -15.72
N SER A 109 -1.11 -0.90 -15.90
CA SER A 109 -1.95 0.20 -15.40
C SER A 109 -3.40 0.12 -15.88
N LYS A 110 -3.61 -0.08 -17.19
CA LYS A 110 -4.96 -0.12 -17.76
C LYS A 110 -5.83 -1.19 -17.08
N GLU A 111 -5.32 -2.41 -17.04
CA GLU A 111 -6.02 -3.55 -16.44
C GLU A 111 -6.31 -3.35 -14.95
N LEU A 112 -5.30 -2.88 -14.20
CA LEU A 112 -5.46 -2.64 -12.76
C LEU A 112 -6.45 -1.52 -12.47
N PHE A 113 -6.46 -0.43 -13.25
CA PHE A 113 -7.43 0.66 -13.07
C PHE A 113 -8.85 0.26 -13.45
N GLU A 114 -9.03 -0.55 -14.49
CA GLU A 114 -10.34 -1.13 -14.83
C GLU A 114 -10.85 -2.00 -13.67
N LEU A 115 -10.00 -2.89 -13.14
CA LEU A 115 -10.33 -3.75 -12.02
C LEU A 115 -10.66 -2.97 -10.73
N ALA A 116 -9.92 -1.92 -10.44
CA ALA A 116 -10.19 -1.03 -9.31
C ALA A 116 -11.55 -0.34 -9.44
N LYS A 117 -11.88 0.15 -10.63
CA LYS A 117 -13.16 0.77 -10.93
C LYS A 117 -14.32 -0.22 -10.75
N GLU A 118 -14.19 -1.44 -11.27
CA GLU A 118 -15.21 -2.50 -11.15
C GLU A 118 -15.49 -2.86 -9.68
N ASN A 119 -14.48 -2.82 -8.83
CA ASN A 119 -14.59 -3.14 -7.40
C ASN A 119 -14.81 -1.92 -6.50
N ASN A 120 -14.93 -0.72 -7.07
CA ASN A 120 -15.13 0.55 -6.36
C ASN A 120 -14.04 0.83 -5.32
N VAL A 121 -12.79 0.60 -5.69
CA VAL A 121 -11.60 0.88 -4.88
C VAL A 121 -10.62 1.76 -5.65
N HIS A 122 -9.61 2.28 -4.96
CA HIS A 122 -8.63 3.20 -5.52
C HIS A 122 -7.24 2.58 -5.57
N ILE A 123 -6.46 3.01 -6.57
CA ILE A 123 -5.03 2.74 -6.67
C ILE A 123 -4.27 4.05 -6.46
N GLY A 124 -3.42 4.08 -5.44
CA GLY A 124 -2.44 5.13 -5.22
C GLY A 124 -1.11 4.74 -5.87
N PHE A 125 -0.68 5.47 -6.89
CA PHE A 125 0.53 5.12 -7.66
C PHE A 125 1.49 6.29 -7.82
N GLU A 126 1.29 7.38 -7.13
CA GLU A 126 2.10 8.60 -7.27
C GLU A 126 3.58 8.36 -6.97
N ALA A 127 3.89 7.52 -5.97
CA ALA A 127 5.27 7.15 -5.65
C ALA A 127 5.96 6.31 -6.75
N SER A 128 5.23 5.70 -7.65
CA SER A 128 5.75 4.99 -8.82
C SER A 128 6.14 5.92 -9.97
N VAL A 129 5.75 7.19 -9.89
CA VAL A 129 6.01 8.22 -10.91
C VAL A 129 6.74 9.37 -10.22
N ALA A 130 7.98 9.68 -10.65
CA ALA A 130 8.80 10.78 -10.12
C ALA A 130 9.10 10.71 -8.59
N GLY A 131 9.01 9.55 -7.96
CA GLY A 131 9.37 9.32 -6.56
C GLY A 131 8.59 10.20 -5.58
N GLY A 132 9.27 11.03 -4.79
CA GLY A 132 8.64 11.91 -3.81
C GLY A 132 8.05 13.21 -4.38
N ILE A 133 8.13 13.43 -5.69
CA ILE A 133 7.57 14.62 -6.34
C ILE A 133 6.10 14.32 -6.70
N PRO A 134 5.10 15.07 -6.19
CA PRO A 134 3.68 14.80 -6.40
C PRO A 134 3.20 15.28 -7.78
N ILE A 135 3.85 14.81 -8.85
CA ILE A 135 3.65 15.31 -10.22
C ILE A 135 2.25 15.06 -10.76
N ILE A 136 1.65 13.92 -10.44
CA ILE A 136 0.28 13.58 -10.88
C ILE A 136 -0.72 14.55 -10.25
N ARG A 137 -0.61 14.75 -8.95
CA ARG A 137 -1.46 15.67 -8.20
C ARG A 137 -1.29 17.12 -8.67
N LEU A 138 -0.05 17.56 -8.92
CA LEU A 138 0.25 18.90 -9.43
C LEU A 138 -0.24 19.07 -10.87
N SER A 139 -0.15 18.05 -11.71
CA SER A 139 -0.65 18.08 -13.08
C SER A 139 -2.16 18.26 -13.15
N LEU A 140 -2.91 17.65 -12.23
CA LEU A 140 -4.37 17.78 -12.16
C LEU A 140 -4.84 19.18 -11.74
N ILE A 141 -4.02 19.93 -11.03
CA ILE A 141 -4.35 21.33 -10.63
C ILE A 141 -4.38 22.27 -11.85
N HIS A 142 -3.65 21.97 -12.92
CA HIS A 142 -3.51 22.79 -14.11
C HIS A 142 -4.43 22.38 -15.27
N ILE A 143 -5.24 21.38 -15.07
CA ILE A 143 -6.28 20.95 -16.00
C ILE A 143 -7.61 21.56 -15.59
#